data_f7c3e7c2a00b91069f80d4042e1de29a
#
_entry.id   f7c3e7c2a00b91069f80d4042e1de29a
#
_cell.length_a   1.000
_cell.length_b   1.000
_cell.length_c   1.000
_cell.angle_alpha   90.00
_cell.angle_beta   90.00
_cell.angle_gamma   90.00
#
_symmetry.space_group_name_H-M   'P 1'
#
loop_
_entity.id
_entity.type
_entity.pdbx_description
1 polymer ?
#
loop_
_entity_poly.entity_id
_entity_poly.type
_entity_poly.pdbx_seq_one_letter_code
_entity_poly.pdbx_strand_id
1 'polypeptide(L)'
;MIAIPSPLFPNAGLRRLRVGIVTETYGPEVNGVAMTVGRLVEGLLARGHSVQLIRPRQHPRDDPHRDGALDVWPVAGAAIPFYRDLRIGFPAGRLLLERWRQAPPDVVHIVTEGPLGHSALAVARRLRLRVFSGFHTNFHAYSRHYGMGLLARSIVAYLRRFHNRTDCTLV
;
A
#
# COMPACT_ATOMS: atom_id res chain seq x y z
N MET A 1 -26.53 -6.32 -6.48
CA MET A 1 -25.57 -7.31 -5.93
C MET A 1 -25.00 -8.08 -7.11
N ILE A 2 -23.82 -7.66 -7.62
CA ILE A 2 -23.17 -8.34 -8.76
C ILE A 2 -22.39 -9.50 -8.17
N ALA A 3 -22.80 -10.74 -8.48
CA ALA A 3 -22.07 -11.93 -8.07
C ALA A 3 -20.68 -11.90 -8.74
N ILE A 4 -19.62 -11.89 -7.94
CA ILE A 4 -18.26 -12.07 -8.43
C ILE A 4 -18.17 -13.52 -8.91
N PRO A 5 -17.85 -13.78 -10.19
CA PRO A 5 -17.71 -15.16 -10.66
C PRO A 5 -16.58 -15.85 -9.88
N SER A 6 -16.79 -17.12 -9.54
CA SER A 6 -15.78 -17.99 -8.95
C SER A 6 -14.43 -17.83 -9.66
N PRO A 7 -13.30 -17.88 -8.96
CA PRO A 7 -12.00 -17.62 -9.56
C PRO A 7 -11.76 -18.55 -10.75
N LEU A 8 -11.38 -17.97 -11.88
CA LEU A 8 -11.07 -18.66 -13.15
C LEU A 8 -9.94 -19.71 -13.02
N PHE A 9 -9.30 -19.79 -11.86
CA PHE A 9 -8.22 -20.73 -11.57
C PHE A 9 -8.53 -21.51 -10.30
N PRO A 10 -8.62 -22.84 -10.38
CA PRO A 10 -8.77 -23.67 -9.19
C PRO A 10 -7.54 -23.51 -8.28
N ASN A 11 -7.76 -23.24 -7.00
CA ASN A 11 -6.71 -23.03 -5.99
C ASN A 11 -5.92 -24.31 -5.63
N ALA A 12 -6.01 -25.36 -6.44
CA ALA A 12 -5.34 -26.63 -6.20
C ALA A 12 -3.82 -26.45 -6.31
N GLY A 13 -3.13 -26.36 -5.18
CA GLY A 13 -1.67 -26.38 -5.09
C GLY A 13 -0.96 -25.02 -4.92
N LEU A 14 -1.66 -23.89 -4.87
CA LEU A 14 -1.00 -22.61 -4.63
C LEU A 14 -0.62 -22.44 -3.16
N ARG A 15 0.66 -22.13 -2.92
CA ARG A 15 1.17 -21.82 -1.58
C ARG A 15 0.41 -20.61 -1.02
N ARG A 16 -0.09 -20.72 0.20
CA ARG A 16 -0.65 -19.58 0.94
C ARG A 16 0.46 -18.62 1.31
N LEU A 17 0.28 -17.35 0.95
CA LEU A 17 1.23 -16.29 1.21
C LEU A 17 0.71 -15.35 2.30
N ARG A 18 1.64 -14.76 3.03
CA ARG A 18 1.39 -13.56 3.84
C ARG A 18 1.82 -12.35 3.02
N VAL A 19 0.88 -11.48 2.71
CA VAL A 19 1.10 -10.30 1.88
C VAL A 19 1.03 -9.04 2.75
N GLY A 20 2.10 -8.28 2.80
CA GLY A 20 2.10 -6.95 3.39
C GLY A 20 1.63 -5.93 2.36
N ILE A 21 0.53 -5.21 2.61
CA ILE A 21 0.05 -4.13 1.75
C ILE A 21 0.24 -2.81 2.47
N VAL A 22 0.99 -1.90 1.86
CA VAL A 22 1.26 -0.56 2.39
C VAL A 22 0.66 0.47 1.46
N THR A 23 -0.29 1.25 1.98
CA THR A 23 -1.01 2.25 1.19
C THR A 23 -1.33 3.47 2.04
N GLU A 24 -1.38 4.64 1.43
CA GLU A 24 -1.85 5.87 2.09
C GLU A 24 -3.35 6.09 1.89
N THR A 25 -3.98 5.34 1.00
CA THR A 25 -5.42 5.42 0.72
C THR A 25 -6.07 4.04 0.76
N TYR A 26 -7.16 3.93 1.51
CA TYR A 26 -7.95 2.71 1.67
C TYR A 26 -9.36 3.08 2.16
N GLY A 27 -10.32 2.17 2.02
CA GLY A 27 -11.67 2.42 2.54
C GLY A 27 -11.66 2.85 4.03
N PRO A 28 -12.55 3.78 4.45
CA PRO A 28 -13.75 4.26 3.74
C PRO A 28 -13.52 5.38 2.70
N GLU A 29 -12.29 5.75 2.38
CA GLU A 29 -12.00 6.71 1.30
C GLU A 29 -12.55 6.20 -0.03
N VAL A 30 -13.18 7.09 -0.81
CA VAL A 30 -13.77 6.77 -2.11
C VAL A 30 -12.93 7.39 -3.22
N ASN A 31 -11.94 6.65 -3.68
CA ASN A 31 -11.13 6.98 -4.86
C ASN A 31 -10.71 5.70 -5.59
N GLY A 32 -10.24 5.83 -6.83
CA GLY A 32 -9.90 4.69 -7.67
C GLY A 32 -8.85 3.76 -7.07
N VAL A 33 -7.84 4.31 -6.38
CA VAL A 33 -6.77 3.53 -5.75
C VAL A 33 -7.31 2.77 -4.54
N ALA A 34 -8.07 3.45 -3.65
CA ALA A 34 -8.67 2.81 -2.48
C ALA A 34 -9.59 1.64 -2.87
N MET A 35 -10.41 1.82 -3.93
CA MET A 35 -11.27 0.77 -4.46
C MET A 35 -10.48 -0.40 -5.03
N THR A 36 -9.40 -0.12 -5.76
CA THR A 36 -8.53 -1.15 -6.34
C THR A 36 -7.84 -1.96 -5.25
N VAL A 37 -7.31 -1.28 -4.23
CA VAL A 37 -6.66 -1.94 -3.08
C VAL A 37 -7.66 -2.76 -2.28
N GLY A 38 -8.89 -2.25 -2.07
CA GLY A 38 -9.95 -3.01 -1.41
C GLY A 38 -10.23 -4.32 -2.13
N ARG A 39 -10.45 -4.28 -3.45
CA ARG A 39 -10.66 -5.49 -4.27
C ARG A 39 -9.45 -6.44 -4.26
N LEU A 40 -8.22 -5.90 -4.25
CA LEU A 40 -7.01 -6.70 -4.13
C LEU A 40 -6.98 -7.46 -2.80
N VAL A 41 -7.25 -6.77 -1.68
CA VAL A 41 -7.31 -7.38 -0.35
C VAL A 41 -8.37 -8.49 -0.32
N GLU A 42 -9.61 -8.20 -0.75
CA GLU A 42 -10.68 -9.18 -0.84
C GLU A 42 -10.30 -10.39 -1.70
N GLY A 43 -9.70 -10.15 -2.85
CA GLY A 43 -9.25 -11.20 -3.77
C GLY A 43 -8.14 -12.08 -3.20
N LEU A 44 -7.22 -11.52 -2.42
CA LEU A 44 -6.17 -12.27 -1.71
C LEU A 44 -6.76 -13.14 -0.60
N LEU A 45 -7.64 -12.56 0.23
CA LEU A 45 -8.32 -13.29 1.29
C LEU A 45 -9.18 -14.44 0.75
N ALA A 46 -9.95 -14.19 -0.31
CA ALA A 46 -10.76 -15.22 -0.97
C ALA A 46 -9.93 -16.38 -1.54
N ARG A 47 -8.66 -16.14 -1.85
CA ARG A 47 -7.70 -17.17 -2.29
C ARG A 47 -6.95 -17.84 -1.15
N GLY A 48 -7.29 -17.51 0.10
CA GLY A 48 -6.71 -18.12 1.30
C GLY A 48 -5.34 -17.55 1.69
N HIS A 49 -4.94 -16.40 1.13
CA HIS A 49 -3.76 -15.67 1.60
C HIS A 49 -4.08 -14.90 2.89
N SER A 50 -3.06 -14.57 3.68
CA SER A 50 -3.21 -13.62 4.79
C SER A 50 -2.66 -12.25 4.38
N VAL A 51 -3.32 -11.18 4.85
CA VAL A 51 -2.97 -9.80 4.50
C VAL A 51 -2.64 -9.02 5.76
N GLN A 52 -1.48 -8.36 5.74
CA GLN A 52 -1.12 -7.30 6.68
C GLN A 52 -1.33 -5.97 5.97
N LEU A 53 -2.36 -5.21 6.37
CA LEU A 53 -2.72 -3.94 5.76
C LEU A 53 -2.20 -2.78 6.62
N ILE A 54 -1.27 -2.01 6.09
CA ILE A 54 -0.68 -0.85 6.73
C ILE A 54 -1.17 0.41 6.03
N ARG A 55 -1.86 1.27 6.77
CA ARG A 55 -2.46 2.51 6.25
C ARG A 55 -2.52 3.61 7.31
N PRO A 56 -2.71 4.89 6.95
CA PRO A 56 -2.98 5.95 7.91
C PRO A 56 -4.27 5.69 8.69
N ARG A 57 -4.32 6.13 9.94
CA ARG A 57 -5.56 6.15 10.74
C ARG A 57 -6.60 7.00 10.07
N GLN A 58 -7.83 6.50 10.00
CA GLN A 58 -8.97 7.24 9.45
C GLN A 58 -9.67 8.10 10.51
N HIS A 59 -9.62 7.68 11.78
CA HIS A 59 -10.17 8.41 12.91
C HIS A 59 -9.35 8.12 14.20
N PRO A 60 -9.53 8.91 15.29
CA PRO A 60 -8.73 8.77 16.52
C PRO A 60 -8.81 7.40 17.20
N ARG A 61 -9.92 6.67 17.03
CA ARG A 61 -10.16 5.33 17.58
C ARG A 61 -9.91 4.21 16.57
N ASP A 62 -9.20 4.49 15.51
CA ASP A 62 -8.80 3.48 14.51
C ASP A 62 -7.57 2.73 15.04
N ASP A 63 -7.81 1.71 15.82
CA ASP A 63 -6.80 0.92 16.48
C ASP A 63 -6.42 -0.33 15.66
N PRO A 64 -5.22 -0.90 15.86
CA PRO A 64 -4.85 -2.16 15.25
C PRO A 64 -5.87 -3.25 15.55
N HIS A 65 -6.30 -3.96 14.52
CA HIS A 65 -7.29 -5.03 14.68
C HIS A 65 -7.05 -6.14 13.66
N ARG A 66 -7.59 -7.31 13.96
CA ARG A 66 -7.55 -8.47 13.10
C ARG A 66 -8.97 -8.97 12.83
N ASP A 67 -9.25 -9.22 11.55
CA ASP A 67 -10.46 -9.88 11.10
C ASP A 67 -10.07 -11.10 10.24
N GLY A 68 -10.18 -12.28 10.82
CA GLY A 68 -9.76 -13.54 10.19
C GLY A 68 -8.28 -13.51 9.76
N ALA A 69 -8.05 -13.56 8.45
CA ALA A 69 -6.73 -13.52 7.84
C ALA A 69 -6.25 -12.10 7.46
N LEU A 70 -7.06 -11.07 7.73
CA LEU A 70 -6.72 -9.67 7.57
C LEU A 70 -6.24 -9.09 8.91
N ASP A 71 -5.02 -8.54 8.91
CA ASP A 71 -4.40 -7.87 10.06
C ASP A 71 -4.16 -6.41 9.70
N VAL A 72 -4.89 -5.48 10.32
CA VAL A 72 -4.86 -4.05 9.98
C VAL A 72 -4.02 -3.29 10.98
N TRP A 73 -3.04 -2.54 10.49
CA TRP A 73 -2.12 -1.72 11.30
C TRP A 73 -2.25 -0.24 10.92
N PRO A 74 -3.16 0.49 11.56
CA PRO A 74 -3.30 1.93 11.36
C PRO A 74 -2.08 2.66 11.95
N VAL A 75 -1.46 3.52 11.14
CA VAL A 75 -0.31 4.33 11.54
C VAL A 75 -0.67 5.80 11.66
N ALA A 76 0.20 6.59 12.28
CA ALA A 76 0.03 8.03 12.35
C ALA A 76 0.01 8.64 10.94
N GLY A 77 -0.80 9.67 10.76
CA GLY A 77 -0.93 10.39 9.50
C GLY A 77 -1.75 11.65 9.67
N ALA A 78 -1.84 12.45 8.62
CA ALA A 78 -2.60 13.68 8.58
C ALA A 78 -3.45 13.77 7.31
N ALA A 79 -4.56 14.52 7.37
CA ALA A 79 -5.32 14.87 6.18
C ALA A 79 -4.49 15.81 5.28
N ILE A 80 -4.62 15.65 3.97
CA ILE A 80 -3.94 16.55 3.02
C ILE A 80 -4.70 17.87 2.97
N PRO A 81 -4.04 19.03 3.12
CA PRO A 81 -4.68 20.33 2.93
C PRO A 81 -5.41 20.39 1.59
N PHE A 82 -6.63 20.93 1.56
CA PHE A 82 -7.53 21.01 0.39
C PHE A 82 -8.13 19.69 -0.11
N TYR A 83 -7.64 18.52 0.37
CA TYR A 83 -8.16 17.18 0.03
C TYR A 83 -8.41 16.39 1.31
N ARG A 84 -9.41 16.83 2.10
CA ARG A 84 -9.67 16.29 3.46
C ARG A 84 -9.97 14.80 3.50
N ASP A 85 -10.46 14.26 2.39
CA ASP A 85 -10.74 12.82 2.24
C ASP A 85 -9.50 12.00 1.93
N LEU A 86 -8.37 12.66 1.62
CA LEU A 86 -7.09 12.00 1.40
C LEU A 86 -6.17 12.21 2.61
N ARG A 87 -5.47 11.16 2.98
CA ARG A 87 -4.53 11.20 4.11
C ARG A 87 -3.13 10.85 3.63
N ILE A 88 -2.14 11.46 4.27
CA ILE A 88 -0.74 11.10 4.13
C ILE A 88 -0.30 10.32 5.37
N GLY A 89 0.31 9.17 5.19
CA GLY A 89 0.86 8.38 6.27
C GLY A 89 2.24 8.87 6.70
N PHE A 90 2.47 9.00 8.00
CA PHE A 90 3.81 9.32 8.49
C PHE A 90 4.71 8.08 8.43
N PRO A 91 6.04 8.27 8.38
CA PRO A 91 6.99 7.17 8.39
C PRO A 91 6.78 6.25 9.61
N ALA A 92 6.62 4.96 9.38
CA ALA A 92 6.34 3.97 10.42
C ALA A 92 7.46 2.92 10.56
N GLY A 93 8.70 3.28 10.23
CA GLY A 93 9.81 2.34 10.10
C GLY A 93 10.08 1.51 11.37
N ARG A 94 9.95 2.08 12.58
CA ARG A 94 10.15 1.33 13.84
C ARG A 94 9.08 0.24 14.01
N LEU A 95 7.80 0.61 13.84
CA LEU A 95 6.68 -0.32 13.93
C LEU A 95 6.81 -1.45 12.92
N LEU A 96 7.08 -1.11 11.66
CA LEU A 96 7.22 -2.09 10.58
C LEU A 96 8.40 -3.03 10.82
N LEU A 97 9.54 -2.51 11.29
CA LEU A 97 10.70 -3.33 11.60
C LEU A 97 10.41 -4.35 12.71
N GLU A 98 9.73 -3.92 13.76
CA GLU A 98 9.33 -4.78 14.88
C GLU A 98 8.34 -5.86 14.43
N ARG A 99 7.26 -5.46 13.76
CA ARG A 99 6.21 -6.37 13.31
C ARG A 99 6.69 -7.36 12.25
N TRP A 100 7.46 -6.90 11.27
CA TRP A 100 7.96 -7.78 10.21
C TRP A 100 9.12 -8.68 10.63
N ARG A 101 9.79 -8.38 11.74
CA ARG A 101 10.71 -9.33 12.37
C ARG A 101 9.97 -10.48 13.06
N GLN A 102 8.84 -10.18 13.70
CA GLN A 102 8.02 -11.19 14.39
C GLN A 102 7.20 -12.03 13.42
N ALA A 103 6.63 -11.40 12.40
CA ALA A 103 5.76 -12.03 11.41
C ALA A 103 6.07 -11.49 10.00
N PRO A 104 7.17 -11.93 9.38
CA PRO A 104 7.58 -11.42 8.07
C PRO A 104 6.56 -11.77 6.99
N PRO A 105 6.19 -10.82 6.10
CA PRO A 105 5.43 -11.14 4.90
C PRO A 105 6.32 -11.86 3.88
N ASP A 106 5.72 -12.73 3.07
CA ASP A 106 6.40 -13.35 1.93
C ASP A 106 6.69 -12.32 0.82
N VAL A 107 5.82 -11.30 0.74
CA VAL A 107 5.93 -10.19 -0.22
C VAL A 107 5.31 -8.92 0.36
N VAL A 108 5.91 -7.78 0.07
CA VAL A 108 5.40 -6.46 0.41
C VAL A 108 4.94 -5.77 -0.87
N HIS A 109 3.69 -5.35 -0.93
CA HIS A 109 3.15 -4.51 -2.00
C HIS A 109 3.00 -3.08 -1.49
N ILE A 110 3.79 -2.16 -2.03
CA ILE A 110 3.71 -0.73 -1.72
C ILE A 110 2.89 -0.06 -2.81
N VAL A 111 1.69 0.38 -2.46
CA VAL A 111 0.72 0.93 -3.40
C VAL A 111 0.98 2.40 -3.70
N THR A 112 1.45 3.14 -2.69
CA THR A 112 1.68 4.59 -2.80
C THR A 112 3.09 4.94 -2.36
N GLU A 113 3.71 5.91 -3.06
CA GLU A 113 5.10 6.31 -2.91
C GLU A 113 5.33 7.39 -1.84
N GLY A 114 4.35 7.65 -1.00
CA GLY A 114 4.43 8.66 0.05
C GLY A 114 5.41 8.30 1.19
N PRO A 115 5.46 9.10 2.26
CA PRO A 115 6.41 8.90 3.36
C PRO A 115 6.25 7.56 4.07
N LEU A 116 5.01 7.05 4.20
CA LEU A 116 4.74 5.72 4.73
C LEU A 116 5.34 4.64 3.82
N GLY A 117 5.04 4.69 2.51
CA GLY A 117 5.58 3.77 1.52
C GLY A 117 7.11 3.79 1.48
N HIS A 118 7.72 4.96 1.59
CA HIS A 118 9.18 5.11 1.61
C HIS A 118 9.82 4.45 2.84
N SER A 119 9.21 4.64 4.01
CA SER A 119 9.66 3.97 5.24
C SER A 119 9.50 2.45 5.18
N ALA A 120 8.41 1.97 4.56
CA ALA A 120 8.17 0.55 4.35
C ALA A 120 9.21 -0.06 3.40
N LEU A 121 9.53 0.61 2.29
CA LEU A 121 10.58 0.18 1.37
C LEU A 121 11.94 0.04 2.08
N ALA A 122 12.30 1.03 2.92
CA ALA A 122 13.56 0.98 3.66
C ALA A 122 13.63 -0.22 4.61
N VAL A 123 12.53 -0.51 5.33
CA VAL A 123 12.45 -1.65 6.24
C VAL A 123 12.45 -2.98 5.49
N ALA A 124 11.66 -3.10 4.43
CA ALA A 124 11.59 -4.31 3.62
C ALA A 124 12.97 -4.67 3.03
N ARG A 125 13.69 -3.68 2.49
CA ARG A 125 15.07 -3.85 2.00
C ARG A 125 16.03 -4.30 3.11
N ARG A 126 15.94 -3.70 4.30
CA ARG A 126 16.75 -4.09 5.46
C ARG A 126 16.51 -5.54 5.88
N LEU A 127 15.26 -6.00 5.79
CA LEU A 127 14.86 -7.35 6.12
C LEU A 127 14.97 -8.33 4.93
N ARG A 128 15.42 -7.87 3.76
CA ARG A 128 15.55 -8.65 2.51
C ARG A 128 14.21 -9.26 2.07
N LEU A 129 13.10 -8.56 2.32
CA LEU A 129 11.78 -8.94 1.86
C LEU A 129 11.64 -8.59 0.37
N ARG A 130 10.86 -9.36 -0.36
CA ARG A 130 10.49 -9.04 -1.75
C ARG A 130 9.50 -7.88 -1.76
N VAL A 131 9.73 -6.89 -2.63
CA VAL A 131 8.93 -5.68 -2.70
C VAL A 131 8.39 -5.46 -4.10
N PHE A 132 7.08 -5.36 -4.21
CA PHE A 132 6.39 -4.86 -5.39
C PHE A 132 5.88 -3.46 -5.13
N SER A 133 5.95 -2.59 -6.13
CA SER A 133 5.36 -1.26 -6.07
C SER A 133 4.25 -1.11 -7.11
N GLY A 134 3.20 -0.36 -6.77
CA GLY A 134 2.17 0.06 -7.71
C GLY A 134 2.45 1.46 -8.23
N PHE A 135 2.25 1.70 -9.52
CA PHE A 135 2.28 3.04 -10.10
C PHE A 135 0.87 3.43 -10.51
N HIS A 136 0.12 3.99 -9.56
CA HIS A 136 -1.30 4.28 -9.74
C HIS A 136 -1.59 5.73 -10.14
N THR A 137 -0.59 6.63 -10.07
CA THR A 137 -0.80 8.06 -10.27
C THR A 137 0.21 8.65 -11.22
N ASN A 138 -0.28 9.29 -12.28
CA ASN A 138 0.56 10.04 -13.22
C ASN A 138 0.88 11.44 -12.66
N PHE A 139 1.67 11.48 -11.56
CA PHE A 139 2.00 12.73 -10.88
C PHE A 139 2.64 13.78 -11.78
N HIS A 140 3.39 13.40 -12.82
CA HIS A 140 3.99 14.35 -13.73
C HIS A 140 2.96 15.02 -14.66
N ALA A 141 1.87 14.35 -15.00
CA ALA A 141 0.76 14.96 -15.74
C ALA A 141 0.00 15.96 -14.86
N TYR A 142 -0.23 15.60 -13.59
CA TYR A 142 -0.85 16.50 -12.60
C TYR A 142 0.02 17.73 -12.33
N SER A 143 1.35 17.57 -12.18
CA SER A 143 2.26 18.68 -11.89
C SER A 143 2.28 19.75 -12.99
N ARG A 144 2.11 19.36 -14.26
CA ARG A 144 1.98 20.32 -15.37
C ARG A 144 0.68 21.13 -15.31
N HIS A 145 -0.41 20.51 -14.90
CA HIS A 145 -1.73 21.14 -14.82
C HIS A 145 -1.81 22.19 -13.70
N TYR A 146 -1.03 22.02 -12.62
CA TYR A 146 -1.02 22.90 -11.45
C TYR A 146 0.17 23.87 -11.40
N GLY A 147 0.83 24.15 -12.53
CA GLY A 147 1.93 25.12 -12.59
C GLY A 147 3.22 24.69 -11.90
N MET A 148 3.36 23.41 -11.52
CA MET A 148 4.53 22.85 -10.81
C MET A 148 5.64 22.38 -11.76
N GLY A 149 5.76 22.94 -12.96
CA GLY A 149 6.69 22.50 -14.00
C GLY A 149 8.16 22.42 -13.57
N LEU A 150 8.62 23.33 -12.70
CA LEU A 150 9.97 23.30 -12.14
C LEU A 150 10.20 22.10 -11.20
N LEU A 151 9.16 21.61 -10.52
CA LEU A 151 9.24 20.45 -9.62
C LEU A 151 9.05 19.13 -10.35
N ALA A 152 8.56 19.12 -11.58
CA ALA A 152 8.26 17.91 -12.34
C ALA A 152 9.48 16.99 -12.47
N ARG A 153 10.66 17.55 -12.75
CA ARG A 153 11.91 16.78 -12.85
C ARG A 153 12.29 16.11 -11.53
N SER A 154 12.13 16.83 -10.42
CA SER A 154 12.40 16.30 -9.08
C SER A 154 11.42 15.19 -8.69
N ILE A 155 10.14 15.36 -9.04
CA ILE A 155 9.10 14.33 -8.81
C ILE A 155 9.40 13.08 -9.63
N VAL A 156 9.71 13.22 -10.92
CA VAL A 156 10.06 12.08 -11.78
C VAL A 156 11.33 11.37 -11.27
N ALA A 157 12.35 12.13 -10.86
CA ALA A 157 13.58 11.56 -10.30
C ALA A 157 13.29 10.81 -8.98
N TYR A 158 12.43 11.36 -8.12
CA TYR A 158 11.97 10.72 -6.89
C TYR A 158 11.25 9.39 -7.18
N LEU A 159 10.23 9.40 -8.06
CA LEU A 159 9.47 8.22 -8.43
C LEU A 159 10.38 7.15 -9.05
N ARG A 160 11.23 7.54 -10.00
CA ARG A 160 12.21 6.63 -10.60
C ARG A 160 13.12 6.01 -9.55
N ARG A 161 13.64 6.81 -8.60
CA ARG A 161 14.50 6.31 -7.52
C ARG A 161 13.74 5.35 -6.60
N PHE A 162 12.46 5.62 -6.34
CA PHE A 162 11.62 4.76 -5.51
C PHE A 162 11.41 3.40 -6.19
N HIS A 163 10.87 3.39 -7.41
CA HIS A 163 10.53 2.18 -8.13
C HIS A 163 11.77 1.34 -8.52
N ASN A 164 12.90 1.96 -8.85
CA ASN A 164 14.16 1.25 -9.11
C ASN A 164 14.73 0.53 -7.86
N ARG A 165 14.18 0.75 -6.68
CA ARG A 165 14.55 0.06 -5.44
C ARG A 165 13.58 -1.07 -5.07
N THR A 166 12.56 -1.30 -5.83
CA THR A 166 11.63 -2.43 -5.71
C THR A 166 12.03 -3.56 -6.67
N ASP A 167 11.57 -4.77 -6.40
CA ASP A 167 11.89 -5.94 -7.22
C ASP A 167 11.02 -5.98 -8.49
N CYS A 168 9.83 -5.37 -8.44
CA CYS A 168 8.91 -5.25 -9.57
C CYS A 168 8.01 -4.02 -9.38
N THR A 169 7.67 -3.35 -10.47
CA THR A 169 6.68 -2.26 -10.50
C THR A 169 5.50 -2.67 -11.36
N LEU A 170 4.30 -2.58 -10.78
CA LEU A 170 3.03 -2.81 -11.46
C LEU A 170 2.53 -1.47 -12.02
N VAL A 171 2.13 -1.42 -13.28
CA VAL A 171 1.63 -0.24 -14.00
C VAL A 171 0.27 -0.55 -14.62
#